data_194355c3014bfcaba3f879c8c8d71bc4
#
_entry.id   194355c3014bfcaba3f879c8c8d71bc4
#
_cell.length_a   1.000
_cell.length_b   1.000
_cell.length_c   1.000
_cell.angle_alpha   90.00
_cell.angle_beta   90.00
_cell.angle_gamma   90.00
#
_symmetry.space_group_name_H-M   'P 1'
#
loop_
_entity.id
_entity.type
_entity.pdbx_description
1 polymer ?
#
loop_
_entity_poly.entity_id
_entity_poly.type
_entity_poly.pdbx_seq_one_letter_code
_entity_poly.pdbx_strand_id
1 'polypeptide(L)'
;LEDEARDWFKKLENGNEEARETWQYFKEISLSEFERVYEKLGITFDSYAGESFYNDMLDDTVNRIKDAGLSKISEEALIVDLEEYDMPPCILRKKDDASLYATRDICAAEYRKREYDFDKLIYVVGSEQKLHFNQFFKVLELMGYEWVKDCVHVDFGLVKFKGGKMSTREGKVILLEDLLEE
;
A
#
# COMPACT_ATOMS: atom_id res chain seq x y z
N LEU A 1 17.52 18.37 8.90
CA LEU A 1 16.50 17.36 9.27
C LEU A 1 15.87 16.67 8.03
N GLU A 2 15.31 17.42 7.06
CA GLU A 2 14.66 16.77 5.89
C GLU A 2 15.66 16.02 5.01
N ASP A 3 16.81 16.62 4.72
CA ASP A 3 17.86 15.97 3.91
C ASP A 3 18.44 14.75 4.63
N GLU A 4 18.65 14.87 5.92
CA GLU A 4 19.12 13.79 6.79
C GLU A 4 18.10 12.64 6.83
N ALA A 5 16.79 12.95 6.94
CA ALA A 5 15.73 11.95 6.88
C ALA A 5 15.68 11.22 5.53
N ARG A 6 15.89 11.95 4.42
CA ARG A 6 16.00 11.35 3.08
C ARG A 6 17.21 10.44 2.95
N ASP A 7 18.34 10.82 3.55
CA ASP A 7 19.55 9.99 3.54
C ASP A 7 19.36 8.70 4.34
N TRP A 8 18.68 8.77 5.50
CA TRP A 8 18.32 7.58 6.27
C TRP A 8 17.34 6.66 5.53
N PHE A 9 16.37 7.23 4.82
CA PHE A 9 15.45 6.46 4.01
C PHE A 9 16.17 5.72 2.87
N LYS A 10 17.09 6.40 2.16
CA LYS A 10 17.95 5.79 1.15
C LYS A 10 18.84 4.68 1.71
N LYS A 11 19.42 4.88 2.91
CA LYS A 11 20.18 3.83 3.60
C LYS A 11 19.33 2.61 3.85
N LEU A 12 18.08 2.79 4.30
CA LEU A 12 17.14 1.70 4.54
C LEU A 12 16.82 0.93 3.25
N GLU A 13 16.51 1.64 2.16
CA GLU A 13 16.23 1.04 0.85
C GLU A 13 17.44 0.26 0.31
N ASN A 14 18.67 0.77 0.53
CA ASN A 14 19.92 0.11 0.14
C ASN A 14 20.35 -1.00 1.10
N GLY A 15 19.54 -1.34 2.08
CA GLY A 15 19.79 -2.47 2.97
C GLY A 15 20.86 -2.23 4.03
N ASN A 16 21.16 -0.96 4.38
CA ASN A 16 22.06 -0.65 5.47
C ASN A 16 21.57 -1.26 6.79
N GLU A 17 22.45 -1.95 7.50
CA GLU A 17 22.13 -2.72 8.70
C GLU A 17 21.58 -1.83 9.83
N GLU A 18 22.26 -0.73 10.15
CA GLU A 18 21.84 0.21 11.19
C GLU A 18 20.46 0.82 10.90
N ALA A 19 20.19 1.17 9.63
CA ALA A 19 18.90 1.71 9.22
C ALA A 19 17.78 0.63 9.33
N ARG A 20 18.10 -0.63 9.00
CA ARG A 20 17.16 -1.75 9.15
C ARG A 20 16.85 -2.05 10.61
N GLU A 21 17.86 -2.07 11.47
CA GLU A 21 17.66 -2.27 12.92
C GLU A 21 16.81 -1.16 13.54
N THR A 22 17.10 0.10 13.17
CA THR A 22 16.32 1.26 13.63
C THR A 22 14.87 1.19 13.15
N TRP A 23 14.65 0.85 11.88
CA TRP A 23 13.31 0.68 11.33
C TRP A 23 12.56 -0.48 12.00
N GLN A 24 13.22 -1.61 12.24
CA GLN A 24 12.63 -2.76 12.90
C GLN A 24 12.20 -2.41 14.34
N TYR A 25 13.03 -1.70 15.06
CA TYR A 25 12.74 -1.22 16.41
C TYR A 25 11.50 -0.31 16.43
N PHE A 26 11.39 0.65 15.51
CA PHE A 26 10.21 1.51 15.41
C PHE A 26 8.95 0.71 15.03
N LYS A 27 9.10 -0.27 14.14
CA LYS A 27 8.00 -1.15 13.76
C LYS A 27 7.47 -1.95 14.96
N GLU A 28 8.36 -2.52 15.77
CA GLU A 28 7.99 -3.31 16.95
C GLU A 28 7.26 -2.47 17.99
N ILE A 29 7.75 -1.26 18.30
CA ILE A 29 7.07 -0.33 19.20
C ILE A 29 5.67 0.02 18.66
N SER A 30 5.58 0.36 17.38
CA SER A 30 4.31 0.75 16.76
C SER A 30 3.30 -0.40 16.79
N LEU A 31 3.74 -1.63 16.49
CA LEU A 31 2.86 -2.80 16.53
C LEU A 31 2.38 -3.09 17.95
N SER A 32 3.25 -2.97 18.95
CA SER A 32 2.86 -3.15 20.36
C SER A 32 1.76 -2.17 20.79
N GLU A 33 1.86 -0.90 20.38
CA GLU A 33 0.81 0.08 20.64
C GLU A 33 -0.49 -0.22 19.87
N PHE A 34 -0.39 -0.66 18.61
CA PHE A 34 -1.58 -1.04 17.84
C PHE A 34 -2.25 -2.27 18.43
N GLU A 35 -1.51 -3.28 18.86
CA GLU A 35 -2.03 -4.49 19.48
C GLU A 35 -2.82 -4.17 20.75
N ARG A 36 -2.37 -3.22 21.56
CA ARG A 36 -3.09 -2.76 22.75
C ARG A 36 -4.48 -2.19 22.40
N VAL A 37 -4.58 -1.43 21.31
CA VAL A 37 -5.86 -0.89 20.82
C VAL A 37 -6.73 -1.99 20.22
N TYR A 38 -6.14 -2.92 19.46
CA TYR A 38 -6.85 -4.06 18.89
C TYR A 38 -7.45 -4.97 19.97
N GLU A 39 -6.71 -5.21 21.05
CA GLU A 39 -7.21 -5.95 22.21
C GLU A 39 -8.44 -5.30 22.84
N LYS A 40 -8.42 -3.95 23.04
CA LYS A 40 -9.58 -3.20 23.52
C LYS A 40 -10.80 -3.34 22.62
N LEU A 41 -10.59 -3.44 21.30
CA LEU A 41 -11.64 -3.60 20.30
C LEU A 41 -12.06 -5.08 20.08
N GLY A 42 -11.35 -6.04 20.70
CA GLY A 42 -11.56 -7.47 20.46
C GLY A 42 -11.19 -7.92 19.03
N ILE A 43 -10.22 -7.24 18.39
CA ILE A 43 -9.77 -7.50 17.03
C ILE A 43 -8.51 -8.36 17.08
N THR A 44 -8.47 -9.39 16.24
CA THR A 44 -7.28 -10.23 15.98
C THR A 44 -6.99 -10.32 14.50
N PHE A 45 -5.74 -10.59 14.14
CA PHE A 45 -5.31 -10.73 12.75
C PHE A 45 -4.58 -12.06 12.56
N ASP A 46 -4.83 -12.72 11.42
CA ASP A 46 -4.15 -13.95 11.04
C ASP A 46 -2.75 -13.66 10.46
N SER A 47 -2.50 -12.44 9.99
CA SER A 47 -1.24 -12.03 9.36
C SER A 47 -0.98 -10.54 9.52
N TYR A 48 0.30 -10.19 9.74
CA TYR A 48 0.82 -8.82 9.76
C TYR A 48 1.76 -8.54 8.57
N ALA A 49 1.47 -9.12 7.41
CA ALA A 49 2.22 -8.91 6.18
C ALA A 49 1.95 -7.48 5.63
N GLY A 50 2.71 -6.50 6.12
CA GLY A 50 2.69 -5.11 5.67
C GLY A 50 3.44 -4.93 4.33
N GLU A 51 3.50 -3.68 3.84
CA GLU A 51 4.09 -3.35 2.52
C GLU A 51 5.51 -3.88 2.32
N SER A 52 6.37 -3.81 3.34
CA SER A 52 7.75 -4.26 3.27
C SER A 52 7.91 -5.78 3.06
N PHE A 53 6.88 -6.56 3.38
CA PHE A 53 6.86 -8.00 3.16
C PHE A 53 6.97 -8.36 1.67
N TYR A 54 6.47 -7.50 0.80
CA TYR A 54 6.41 -7.74 -0.65
C TYR A 54 7.63 -7.23 -1.41
N ASN A 55 8.58 -6.53 -0.78
CA ASN A 55 9.68 -5.85 -1.47
C ASN A 55 10.49 -6.77 -2.40
N ASP A 56 10.81 -7.98 -1.96
CA ASP A 56 11.61 -8.92 -2.75
C ASP A 56 10.83 -9.56 -3.91
N MET A 57 9.53 -9.33 -4.02
CA MET A 57 8.65 -9.89 -5.04
C MET A 57 8.23 -8.86 -6.11
N LEU A 58 8.56 -7.58 -5.91
CA LEU A 58 8.07 -6.50 -6.79
C LEU A 58 8.62 -6.59 -8.20
N ASP A 59 9.89 -6.97 -8.36
CA ASP A 59 10.53 -7.11 -9.67
C ASP A 59 9.85 -8.18 -10.52
N ASP A 60 9.50 -9.31 -9.91
CA ASP A 60 8.79 -10.39 -10.59
C ASP A 60 7.39 -9.93 -11.02
N THR A 61 6.69 -9.16 -10.21
CA THR A 61 5.39 -8.58 -10.55
C THR A 61 5.52 -7.63 -11.75
N VAL A 62 6.51 -6.73 -11.74
CA VAL A 62 6.76 -5.82 -12.86
C VAL A 62 7.11 -6.59 -14.14
N ASN A 63 7.92 -7.64 -14.03
CA ASN A 63 8.27 -8.47 -15.19
C ASN A 63 7.05 -9.17 -15.77
N ARG A 64 6.14 -9.73 -14.95
CA ARG A 64 4.88 -10.31 -15.45
C ARG A 64 4.02 -9.30 -16.21
N ILE A 65 3.93 -8.05 -15.72
CA ILE A 65 3.18 -6.99 -16.41
C ILE A 65 3.84 -6.63 -17.75
N LYS A 66 5.19 -6.61 -17.82
CA LYS A 66 5.94 -6.38 -19.06
C LYS A 66 5.74 -7.53 -20.06
N ASP A 67 5.84 -8.77 -19.59
CA ASP A 67 5.68 -9.97 -20.43
C ASP A 67 4.26 -10.09 -20.99
N ALA A 68 3.27 -9.59 -20.25
CA ALA A 68 1.89 -9.45 -20.74
C ALA A 68 1.72 -8.32 -21.80
N GLY A 69 2.77 -7.54 -22.09
CA GLY A 69 2.73 -6.44 -23.05
C GLY A 69 1.91 -5.22 -22.59
N LEU A 70 1.63 -5.10 -21.30
CA LEU A 70 0.74 -4.07 -20.75
C LEU A 70 1.46 -2.78 -20.38
N SER A 71 2.78 -2.83 -20.21
CA SER A 71 3.54 -1.66 -19.74
C SER A 71 4.22 -0.90 -20.88
N LYS A 72 4.34 0.41 -20.70
CA LYS A 72 5.13 1.29 -21.57
C LYS A 72 5.88 2.33 -20.75
N ILE A 73 6.92 2.92 -21.34
CA ILE A 73 7.60 4.08 -20.75
C ILE A 73 6.89 5.35 -21.18
N SER A 74 6.54 6.19 -20.23
CA SER A 74 5.99 7.52 -20.44
C SER A 74 6.59 8.49 -19.41
N GLU A 75 7.10 9.63 -19.88
CA GLU A 75 7.75 10.63 -19.02
C GLU A 75 8.81 10.04 -18.07
N GLU A 76 9.61 9.12 -18.61
CA GLU A 76 10.66 8.36 -17.88
C GLU A 76 10.13 7.44 -16.75
N ALA A 77 8.81 7.27 -16.62
CA ALA A 77 8.17 6.33 -15.70
C ALA A 77 7.69 5.08 -16.44
N LEU A 78 7.70 3.93 -15.77
CA LEU A 78 7.06 2.71 -16.26
C LEU A 78 5.59 2.74 -15.85
N ILE A 79 4.69 2.69 -16.82
CA ILE A 79 3.25 2.79 -16.60
C ILE A 79 2.48 1.67 -17.29
N VAL A 80 1.25 1.43 -16.83
CA VAL A 80 0.18 0.79 -17.62
C VAL A 80 -0.78 1.89 -18.05
N ASP A 81 -1.03 1.98 -19.38
CA ASP A 81 -1.97 2.94 -19.92
C ASP A 81 -3.41 2.48 -19.66
N LEU A 82 -4.21 3.37 -19.09
CA LEU A 82 -5.61 3.09 -18.75
C LEU A 82 -6.57 4.12 -19.38
N GLU A 83 -6.11 4.88 -20.39
CA GLU A 83 -6.91 5.92 -21.06
C GLU A 83 -8.20 5.34 -21.68
N GLU A 84 -8.13 4.14 -22.29
CA GLU A 84 -9.30 3.45 -22.84
C GLU A 84 -10.39 3.11 -21.80
N TYR A 85 -10.03 3.18 -20.51
CA TYR A 85 -10.92 2.92 -19.38
C TYR A 85 -11.28 4.19 -18.59
N ASP A 86 -11.11 5.37 -19.21
CA ASP A 86 -11.36 6.68 -18.58
C ASP A 86 -10.58 6.89 -17.26
N MET A 87 -9.39 6.34 -17.15
CA MET A 87 -8.52 6.47 -15.98
C MET A 87 -7.14 7.02 -16.37
N PRO A 88 -6.51 7.83 -15.51
CA PRO A 88 -5.12 8.17 -15.70
C PRO A 88 -4.23 6.91 -15.64
N PRO A 89 -3.01 6.96 -16.21
CA PRO A 89 -2.12 5.81 -16.24
C PRO A 89 -1.77 5.31 -14.81
N CYS A 90 -1.69 4.00 -14.67
CA CYS A 90 -1.22 3.36 -13.45
C CYS A 90 0.31 3.34 -13.45
N ILE A 91 0.95 4.08 -12.54
CA ILE A 91 2.41 4.19 -12.48
C ILE A 91 2.96 3.01 -11.66
N LEU A 92 3.80 2.19 -12.27
CA LEU A 92 4.45 1.03 -11.66
C LEU A 92 5.78 1.41 -11.01
N ARG A 93 6.61 2.18 -11.75
CA ARG A 93 7.91 2.68 -11.29
C ARG A 93 8.13 4.11 -11.74
N LYS A 94 8.76 4.89 -10.88
CA LYS A 94 9.21 6.24 -11.19
C LYS A 94 10.51 6.24 -11.98
N LYS A 95 10.93 7.43 -12.43
CA LYS A 95 12.22 7.70 -13.09
C LYS A 95 13.43 7.21 -12.30
N ASP A 96 13.40 7.29 -10.97
CA ASP A 96 14.46 6.84 -10.06
C ASP A 96 14.38 5.35 -9.71
N ASP A 97 13.60 4.58 -10.49
CA ASP A 97 13.32 3.14 -10.32
C ASP A 97 12.59 2.77 -9.01
N ALA A 98 12.16 3.77 -8.24
CA ALA A 98 11.36 3.54 -7.04
C ALA A 98 10.00 2.91 -7.40
N SER A 99 9.71 1.76 -6.79
CA SER A 99 8.40 1.11 -6.90
C SER A 99 7.33 1.95 -6.22
N LEU A 100 6.15 2.04 -6.84
CA LEU A 100 5.01 2.76 -6.28
C LEU A 100 4.01 1.82 -5.62
N TYR A 101 3.07 2.42 -4.90
CA TYR A 101 1.99 1.71 -4.19
C TYR A 101 1.25 0.71 -5.09
N ALA A 102 0.97 1.07 -6.35
CA ALA A 102 0.26 0.20 -7.29
C ALA A 102 0.99 -1.12 -7.51
N THR A 103 2.31 -1.12 -7.70
CA THR A 103 3.10 -2.35 -7.86
C THR A 103 3.04 -3.23 -6.62
N ARG A 104 3.09 -2.62 -5.42
CA ARG A 104 2.97 -3.36 -4.15
C ARG A 104 1.60 -3.98 -3.99
N ASP A 105 0.53 -3.26 -4.30
CA ASP A 105 -0.83 -3.76 -4.17
C ASP A 105 -1.16 -4.85 -5.20
N ILE A 106 -0.65 -4.73 -6.44
CA ILE A 106 -0.74 -5.81 -7.44
C ILE A 106 -0.01 -7.06 -6.92
N CYS A 107 1.23 -6.91 -6.47
CA CYS A 107 2.02 -8.00 -5.89
C CYS A 107 1.33 -8.65 -4.69
N ALA A 108 0.78 -7.83 -3.78
CA ALA A 108 0.08 -8.30 -2.60
C ALA A 108 -1.21 -9.07 -2.95
N ALA A 109 -1.96 -8.63 -3.97
CA ALA A 109 -3.16 -9.32 -4.42
C ALA A 109 -2.82 -10.70 -5.05
N GLU A 110 -1.80 -10.75 -5.90
CA GLU A 110 -1.27 -12.00 -6.47
C GLU A 110 -0.80 -12.97 -5.38
N TYR A 111 0.00 -12.45 -4.41
CA TYR A 111 0.47 -13.23 -3.27
C TYR A 111 -0.71 -13.79 -2.47
N ARG A 112 -1.67 -12.95 -2.09
CA ARG A 112 -2.85 -13.35 -1.30
C ARG A 112 -3.69 -14.40 -2.02
N LYS A 113 -3.87 -14.28 -3.35
CA LYS A 113 -4.58 -15.32 -4.11
C LYS A 113 -3.85 -16.65 -4.09
N ARG A 114 -2.54 -16.63 -4.26
CA ARG A 114 -1.72 -17.84 -4.25
C ARG A 114 -1.67 -18.53 -2.89
N GLU A 115 -1.50 -17.74 -1.81
CA GLU A 115 -1.28 -18.28 -0.46
C GLU A 115 -2.57 -18.66 0.25
N TYR A 116 -3.62 -17.85 0.09
CA TYR A 116 -4.87 -18.04 0.84
C TYR A 116 -6.00 -18.62 -0.01
N ASP A 117 -5.82 -18.69 -1.34
CA ASP A 117 -6.85 -19.12 -2.31
C ASP A 117 -8.25 -18.59 -1.97
N PHE A 118 -8.32 -17.29 -1.69
CA PHE A 118 -9.53 -16.63 -1.20
C PHE A 118 -10.71 -16.72 -2.18
N ASP A 119 -11.91 -16.82 -1.67
CA ASP A 119 -13.17 -16.64 -2.41
C ASP A 119 -13.47 -15.16 -2.64
N LYS A 120 -13.04 -14.29 -1.72
CA LYS A 120 -13.23 -12.85 -1.83
C LYS A 120 -12.09 -12.12 -1.14
N LEU A 121 -11.56 -11.05 -1.80
CA LEU A 121 -10.55 -10.15 -1.25
C LEU A 121 -11.19 -8.79 -0.99
N ILE A 122 -11.30 -8.42 0.28
CA ILE A 122 -11.94 -7.17 0.70
C ILE A 122 -10.89 -6.22 1.23
N TYR A 123 -10.79 -5.05 0.60
CA TYR A 123 -9.95 -3.94 1.05
C TYR A 123 -10.80 -2.90 1.75
N VAL A 124 -10.57 -2.70 3.05
CA VAL A 124 -11.26 -1.67 3.85
C VAL A 124 -10.34 -0.48 3.97
N VAL A 125 -10.50 0.50 3.06
CA VAL A 125 -9.58 1.64 2.91
C VAL A 125 -10.37 2.92 2.62
N GLY A 126 -9.86 4.07 3.06
CA GLY A 126 -10.50 5.38 2.89
C GLY A 126 -10.85 5.72 1.44
N SER A 127 -11.94 6.45 1.26
CA SER A 127 -12.54 6.80 -0.05
C SER A 127 -11.61 7.62 -0.97
N GLU A 128 -10.58 8.26 -0.41
CA GLU A 128 -9.57 8.97 -1.20
C GLU A 128 -8.74 8.03 -2.09
N GLN A 129 -8.73 6.73 -1.80
CA GLN A 129 -7.98 5.73 -2.56
C GLN A 129 -8.79 5.07 -3.68
N LYS A 130 -10.03 5.49 -3.94
CA LYS A 130 -10.89 4.89 -4.98
C LYS A 130 -10.22 4.75 -6.34
N LEU A 131 -9.58 5.82 -6.80
CA LEU A 131 -8.88 5.80 -8.09
C LEU A 131 -7.77 4.76 -8.11
N HIS A 132 -6.95 4.70 -7.06
CA HIS A 132 -5.88 3.74 -6.92
C HIS A 132 -6.40 2.28 -6.99
N PHE A 133 -7.48 1.96 -6.27
CA PHE A 133 -8.08 0.62 -6.33
C PHE A 133 -8.63 0.29 -7.72
N ASN A 134 -9.31 1.23 -8.36
CA ASN A 134 -9.80 1.04 -9.72
C ASN A 134 -8.66 0.78 -10.71
N GLN A 135 -7.55 1.49 -10.58
CA GLN A 135 -6.38 1.33 -11.45
C GLN A 135 -5.73 -0.04 -11.27
N PHE A 136 -5.36 -0.44 -10.07
CA PHE A 136 -4.66 -1.71 -9.92
C PHE A 136 -5.57 -2.93 -10.12
N PHE A 137 -6.86 -2.87 -9.80
CA PHE A 137 -7.80 -3.92 -10.19
C PHE A 137 -7.90 -4.04 -11.71
N LYS A 138 -7.93 -2.91 -12.43
CA LYS A 138 -7.94 -2.94 -13.90
C LYS A 138 -6.64 -3.54 -14.45
N VAL A 139 -5.48 -3.24 -13.88
CA VAL A 139 -4.21 -3.87 -14.29
C VAL A 139 -4.27 -5.39 -14.09
N LEU A 140 -4.73 -5.86 -12.94
CA LEU A 140 -4.90 -7.30 -12.68
C LEU A 140 -5.88 -7.97 -13.67
N GLU A 141 -6.98 -7.29 -14.00
CA GLU A 141 -7.94 -7.76 -15.02
C GLU A 141 -7.27 -7.89 -16.40
N LEU A 142 -6.50 -6.87 -16.81
CA LEU A 142 -5.74 -6.87 -18.07
C LEU A 142 -4.65 -7.95 -18.11
N MET A 143 -4.09 -8.32 -16.94
CA MET A 143 -3.18 -9.47 -16.82
C MET A 143 -3.91 -10.82 -16.96
N GLY A 144 -5.25 -10.85 -17.09
CA GLY A 144 -6.05 -12.03 -17.29
C GLY A 144 -6.47 -12.76 -16.02
N TYR A 145 -6.40 -12.12 -14.86
CA TYR A 145 -6.81 -12.72 -13.59
C TYR A 145 -8.33 -12.67 -13.40
N GLU A 146 -9.02 -13.78 -13.61
CA GLU A 146 -10.50 -13.89 -13.47
C GLU A 146 -10.99 -13.64 -12.04
N TRP A 147 -10.16 -13.88 -11.01
CA TRP A 147 -10.50 -13.69 -9.61
C TRP A 147 -10.60 -12.21 -9.19
N VAL A 148 -10.20 -11.27 -10.05
CA VAL A 148 -10.30 -9.83 -9.77
C VAL A 148 -11.76 -9.40 -9.54
N LYS A 149 -12.72 -10.06 -10.18
CA LYS A 149 -14.17 -9.84 -9.95
C LYS A 149 -14.59 -10.05 -8.49
N ASP A 150 -13.81 -10.82 -7.73
CA ASP A 150 -14.02 -11.12 -6.32
C ASP A 150 -13.24 -10.18 -5.40
N CYS A 151 -12.51 -9.19 -5.97
CA CYS A 151 -11.83 -8.13 -5.23
C CYS A 151 -12.76 -6.93 -5.03
N VAL A 152 -12.87 -6.45 -3.80
CA VAL A 152 -13.78 -5.35 -3.46
C VAL A 152 -13.07 -4.31 -2.62
N HIS A 153 -13.18 -3.04 -3.00
CA HIS A 153 -12.83 -1.91 -2.16
C HIS A 153 -14.07 -1.43 -1.39
N VAL A 154 -14.08 -1.68 -0.09
CA VAL A 154 -15.08 -1.14 0.83
C VAL A 154 -14.53 0.17 1.37
N ASP A 155 -15.03 1.26 0.83
CA ASP A 155 -14.54 2.59 1.19
C ASP A 155 -15.30 3.21 2.37
N PHE A 156 -14.60 4.03 3.15
CA PHE A 156 -15.18 4.80 4.24
C PHE A 156 -14.70 6.25 4.21
N GLY A 157 -15.50 7.15 4.79
CA GLY A 157 -15.16 8.56 4.89
C GLY A 157 -14.19 8.84 6.05
N LEU A 158 -13.46 9.96 5.95
CA LEU A 158 -12.59 10.43 7.01
C LEU A 158 -13.39 11.00 8.19
N VAL A 159 -12.89 10.75 9.41
CA VAL A 159 -13.33 11.50 10.59
C VAL A 159 -12.84 12.94 10.47
N LYS A 160 -13.76 13.90 10.57
CA LYS A 160 -13.47 15.33 10.43
C LYS A 160 -13.73 16.05 11.74
N PHE A 161 -12.84 16.97 12.09
CA PHE A 161 -13.07 17.91 13.20
C PHE A 161 -13.73 19.18 12.72
N LYS A 162 -14.39 19.90 13.64
CA LYS A 162 -14.95 21.25 13.37
C LYS A 162 -13.88 22.29 12.96
N GLY A 163 -12.60 21.97 12.99
CA GLY A 163 -11.46 22.85 12.69
C GLY A 163 -10.59 22.42 11.48
N GLY A 164 -10.97 21.42 10.72
CA GLY A 164 -10.19 20.97 9.54
C GLY A 164 -9.79 19.50 9.54
N LYS A 165 -8.82 19.12 8.70
CA LYS A 165 -8.28 17.77 8.63
C LYS A 165 -7.33 17.48 9.79
N MET A 166 -7.35 16.25 10.29
CA MET A 166 -6.28 15.76 11.18
C MET A 166 -4.96 15.79 10.43
N SER A 167 -3.89 16.21 11.10
CA SER A 167 -2.55 16.23 10.56
C SER A 167 -1.55 15.80 11.62
N THR A 168 -0.98 14.64 11.46
CA THR A 168 0.11 14.14 12.31
C THR A 168 1.34 15.06 12.25
N ARG A 169 1.59 15.67 11.08
CA ARG A 169 2.69 16.63 10.89
C ARG A 169 2.50 17.93 11.66
N GLU A 170 1.27 18.33 11.94
CA GLU A 170 0.92 19.55 12.68
C GLU A 170 0.59 19.28 14.15
N GLY A 171 0.71 18.03 14.62
CA GLY A 171 0.37 17.64 16.00
C GLY A 171 -1.12 17.71 16.32
N LYS A 172 -1.99 17.84 15.29
CA LYS A 172 -3.45 17.84 15.45
C LYS A 172 -3.98 16.43 15.24
N VAL A 173 -3.80 15.59 16.24
CA VAL A 173 -4.22 14.19 16.23
C VAL A 173 -5.09 13.94 17.45
N ILE A 174 -6.19 13.21 17.28
CA ILE A 174 -6.86 12.52 18.38
C ILE A 174 -6.50 11.05 18.25
N LEU A 175 -6.00 10.46 19.29
CA LEU A 175 -5.73 9.04 19.31
C LEU A 175 -7.05 8.27 19.32
N LEU A 176 -7.08 7.11 18.66
CA LEU A 176 -8.26 6.26 18.67
C LEU A 176 -8.62 5.83 20.09
N GLU A 177 -7.63 5.66 20.95
CA GLU A 177 -7.82 5.31 22.34
C GLU A 177 -8.62 6.37 23.11
N ASP A 178 -8.33 7.66 22.89
CA ASP A 178 -9.06 8.78 23.51
C ASP A 178 -10.54 8.76 23.09
N LEU A 179 -10.82 8.38 21.82
CA LEU A 179 -12.21 8.23 21.32
C LEU A 179 -12.94 7.02 21.87
N LEU A 180 -12.22 5.99 22.30
CA LEU A 180 -12.81 4.77 22.86
C LEU A 180 -13.11 4.91 24.36
N GLU A 181 -12.51 5.90 25.03
CA GLU A 181 -12.71 6.18 26.45
C GLU A 181 -13.85 7.19 26.72
N GLU A 182 -14.32 7.93 25.67
CA GLU A 182 -15.51 8.80 25.74
C GLU A 182 -16.83 8.02 25.57
#